data_8a08fd1edd3b5ed148aa949e274729ed
#
_entry.id   8a08fd1edd3b5ed148aa949e274729ed
#
_cell.length_a   1.000
_cell.length_b   1.000
_cell.length_c   1.000
_cell.angle_alpha   90.00
_cell.angle_beta   90.00
_cell.angle_gamma   90.00
#
_symmetry.space_group_name_H-M   'P 1'
#
loop_
_entity.id
_entity.type
_entity.pdbx_description
1 polymer ?
#
loop_
_entity_poly.entity_id
_entity_poly.type
_entity_poly.pdbx_seq_one_letter_code
_entity_poly.pdbx_strand_id
1 'polypeptide(L)'
;MDETLRANLAAADGQPVPGQPPGSAPAAVDKAKVGQLMGFFVVGQPLGQFKEQVDTGVLAQAVRQTAAGSTLMTPQQAQEVLTSTLQKLQAQQGQRNREEGNAFLASNKAVKGVISTPSGLQYMVLRAGNGARPTPSSRVRVNYEGKLLNGKVFDSSYARGEPAEFGLNQVIPGWTEGVSLMPTGSKYRFWIPSDLAYGPAGSQNGPVAIGPDSTLVFDVELMGIVQ
;
A
#
# COMPACT_ATOMS: atom_id res chain seq x y z
N MET A 1 6.46 -26.47 -4.07
CA MET A 1 6.05 -26.81 -5.45
C MET A 1 5.46 -28.21 -5.39
N ASP A 2 4.21 -28.40 -5.81
CA ASP A 2 3.49 -29.68 -5.72
C ASP A 2 4.19 -30.75 -6.60
N GLU A 3 4.29 -31.97 -6.08
CA GLU A 3 4.93 -33.12 -6.73
C GLU A 3 4.30 -33.43 -8.10
N THR A 4 2.98 -33.16 -8.22
CA THR A 4 2.24 -33.30 -9.48
C THR A 4 2.69 -32.29 -10.54
N LEU A 5 3.02 -31.07 -10.16
CA LEU A 5 3.52 -30.03 -11.10
C LEU A 5 4.91 -30.39 -11.60
N ARG A 6 5.79 -30.94 -10.73
CA ARG A 6 7.11 -31.42 -11.14
C ARG A 6 7.02 -32.60 -12.09
N ALA A 7 6.11 -33.55 -11.81
CA ALA A 7 5.87 -34.69 -12.70
C ALA A 7 5.34 -34.27 -14.07
N ASN A 8 4.42 -33.31 -14.13
CA ASN A 8 3.88 -32.82 -15.40
C ASN A 8 4.91 -32.01 -16.21
N LEU A 9 5.77 -31.20 -15.54
CA LEU A 9 6.88 -30.50 -16.20
C LEU A 9 7.92 -31.49 -16.75
N ALA A 10 8.32 -32.51 -15.96
CA ALA A 10 9.25 -33.54 -16.41
C ALA A 10 8.71 -34.34 -17.61
N ALA A 11 7.39 -34.66 -17.60
CA ALA A 11 6.73 -35.33 -18.70
C ALA A 11 6.68 -34.46 -19.98
N ALA A 12 6.53 -33.15 -19.86
CA ALA A 12 6.55 -32.22 -21.00
C ALA A 12 7.94 -32.07 -21.62
N ASP A 13 9.00 -32.18 -20.81
CA ASP A 13 10.41 -32.11 -21.27
C ASP A 13 10.99 -33.46 -21.66
N GLY A 14 10.21 -34.55 -21.67
CA GLY A 14 10.68 -35.90 -21.96
C GLY A 14 11.63 -36.50 -20.93
N GLN A 15 11.68 -35.93 -19.75
CA GLN A 15 12.52 -36.38 -18.61
C GLN A 15 11.83 -37.50 -17.83
N PRO A 16 12.59 -38.45 -17.23
CA PRO A 16 12.03 -39.50 -16.38
C PRO A 16 11.33 -38.90 -15.16
N VAL A 17 10.08 -39.31 -14.92
CA VAL A 17 9.33 -38.87 -13.74
C VAL A 17 9.85 -39.61 -12.50
N PRO A 18 10.19 -38.94 -11.39
CA PRO A 18 10.65 -39.60 -10.18
C PRO A 18 9.63 -40.64 -9.67
N GLY A 19 10.08 -41.90 -9.47
CA GLY A 19 9.23 -42.98 -8.98
C GLY A 19 8.63 -43.89 -10.08
N GLN A 20 8.89 -43.63 -11.36
CA GLN A 20 8.39 -44.46 -12.46
C GLN A 20 9.42 -45.57 -12.82
N PRO A 21 8.97 -46.83 -13.09
CA PRO A 21 9.88 -47.90 -13.49
C PRO A 21 10.60 -47.58 -14.81
N PRO A 22 11.87 -48.00 -15.01
CA PRO A 22 12.60 -47.81 -16.23
C PRO A 22 11.89 -48.44 -17.44
N GLY A 23 11.66 -47.65 -18.52
CA GLY A 23 11.01 -48.10 -19.74
C GLY A 23 9.49 -47.89 -19.84
N SER A 24 8.86 -47.25 -18.84
CA SER A 24 7.45 -46.85 -18.93
C SER A 24 7.31 -45.59 -19.81
N ALA A 25 6.24 -45.53 -20.63
CA ALA A 25 5.92 -44.32 -21.37
C ALA A 25 5.73 -43.12 -20.41
N PRO A 26 6.16 -41.89 -20.82
CA PRO A 26 5.97 -40.71 -19.97
C PRO A 26 4.52 -40.57 -19.57
N ALA A 27 4.25 -40.28 -18.29
CA ALA A 27 2.90 -40.10 -17.77
C ALA A 27 2.19 -39.01 -18.59
N ALA A 28 0.99 -39.29 -19.02
CA ALA A 28 0.20 -38.30 -19.78
C ALA A 28 -0.03 -37.06 -18.88
N VAL A 29 0.26 -35.88 -19.43
CA VAL A 29 0.03 -34.61 -18.76
C VAL A 29 -1.44 -34.46 -18.41
N ASP A 30 -1.79 -34.33 -17.13
CA ASP A 30 -3.15 -34.06 -16.69
C ASP A 30 -3.52 -32.61 -17.03
N LYS A 31 -4.08 -32.41 -18.22
CA LYS A 31 -4.48 -31.10 -18.74
C LYS A 31 -5.50 -30.38 -17.84
N ALA A 32 -6.36 -31.12 -17.15
CA ALA A 32 -7.35 -30.53 -16.24
C ALA A 32 -6.67 -29.94 -15.00
N LYS A 33 -5.72 -30.67 -14.42
CA LYS A 33 -4.94 -30.25 -13.26
C LYS A 33 -4.02 -29.08 -13.60
N VAL A 34 -3.36 -29.10 -14.74
CA VAL A 34 -2.57 -27.96 -15.23
C VAL A 34 -3.46 -26.75 -15.45
N GLY A 35 -4.64 -26.89 -16.04
CA GLY A 35 -5.62 -25.81 -16.20
C GLY A 35 -6.06 -25.20 -14.88
N GLN A 36 -6.32 -26.03 -13.84
CA GLN A 36 -6.66 -25.55 -12.50
C GLN A 36 -5.51 -24.78 -11.85
N LEU A 37 -4.28 -25.27 -11.95
CA LEU A 37 -3.08 -24.60 -11.42
C LEU A 37 -2.84 -23.27 -12.12
N MET A 38 -2.93 -23.21 -13.44
CA MET A 38 -2.82 -21.97 -14.20
C MET A 38 -3.93 -20.99 -13.82
N GLY A 39 -5.17 -21.46 -13.66
CA GLY A 39 -6.28 -20.64 -13.18
C GLY A 39 -6.00 -20.05 -11.79
N PHE A 40 -5.45 -20.82 -10.88
CA PHE A 40 -5.11 -20.34 -9.54
C PHE A 40 -3.95 -19.32 -9.54
N PHE A 41 -2.82 -19.64 -10.19
CA PHE A 41 -1.63 -18.78 -10.13
C PHE A 41 -1.67 -17.60 -11.08
N VAL A 42 -2.23 -17.75 -12.27
CA VAL A 42 -2.21 -16.68 -13.29
C VAL A 42 -3.42 -15.76 -13.18
N VAL A 43 -4.56 -16.30 -12.75
CA VAL A 43 -5.82 -15.57 -12.67
C VAL A 43 -6.23 -15.29 -11.23
N GLY A 44 -6.22 -16.28 -10.34
CA GLY A 44 -6.76 -16.17 -8.98
C GLY A 44 -5.96 -15.22 -8.09
N GLN A 45 -4.64 -15.26 -8.14
CA GLN A 45 -3.78 -14.38 -7.33
C GLN A 45 -3.88 -12.90 -7.77
N PRO A 46 -3.73 -12.54 -9.05
CA PRO A 46 -3.90 -11.17 -9.50
C PRO A 46 -5.33 -10.65 -9.31
N LEU A 47 -6.34 -11.50 -9.48
CA LEU A 47 -7.74 -11.11 -9.31
C LEU A 47 -8.11 -10.76 -7.87
N GLY A 48 -7.39 -11.28 -6.88
CA GLY A 48 -7.70 -11.02 -5.47
C GLY A 48 -7.73 -9.52 -5.12
N GLN A 49 -6.93 -8.71 -5.81
CA GLN A 49 -6.88 -7.26 -5.65
C GLN A 49 -7.97 -6.50 -6.43
N PHE A 50 -8.53 -7.11 -7.48
CA PHE A 50 -9.47 -6.47 -8.41
C PHE A 50 -10.82 -7.18 -8.50
N LYS A 51 -11.14 -8.04 -7.53
CA LYS A 51 -12.32 -8.93 -7.57
C LYS A 51 -13.64 -8.19 -7.82
N GLU A 52 -13.78 -6.98 -7.28
CA GLU A 52 -14.99 -6.17 -7.43
C GLU A 52 -15.02 -5.35 -8.73
N GLN A 53 -13.87 -5.21 -9.41
CA GLN A 53 -13.74 -4.43 -10.64
C GLN A 53 -13.73 -5.30 -11.91
N VAL A 54 -13.68 -6.62 -11.77
CA VAL A 54 -13.56 -7.55 -12.91
C VAL A 54 -14.82 -8.38 -13.06
N ASP A 55 -15.43 -8.31 -14.24
CA ASP A 55 -16.49 -9.25 -14.65
C ASP A 55 -15.85 -10.61 -14.94
N THR A 56 -16.09 -11.57 -14.02
CA THR A 56 -15.54 -12.92 -14.11
C THR A 56 -16.07 -13.72 -15.30
N GLY A 57 -17.26 -13.38 -15.82
CA GLY A 57 -17.84 -13.99 -17.02
C GLY A 57 -17.09 -13.56 -18.28
N VAL A 58 -16.83 -12.26 -18.41
CA VAL A 58 -16.02 -11.69 -19.50
C VAL A 58 -14.59 -12.23 -19.45
N LEU A 59 -14.00 -12.31 -18.26
CA LEU A 59 -12.66 -12.88 -18.08
C LEU A 59 -12.61 -14.35 -18.55
N ALA A 60 -13.56 -15.18 -18.12
CA ALA A 60 -13.62 -16.59 -18.52
C ALA A 60 -13.80 -16.74 -20.05
N GLN A 61 -14.54 -15.84 -20.70
CA GLN A 61 -14.68 -15.81 -22.14
C GLN A 61 -13.36 -15.41 -22.82
N ALA A 62 -12.67 -14.38 -22.33
CA ALA A 62 -11.38 -13.94 -22.86
C ALA A 62 -10.31 -15.04 -22.78
N VAL A 63 -10.23 -15.75 -21.64
CA VAL A 63 -9.33 -16.90 -21.47
C VAL A 63 -9.62 -18.01 -22.50
N ARG A 64 -10.91 -18.36 -22.71
CA ARG A 64 -11.30 -19.37 -23.71
C ARG A 64 -10.93 -18.95 -25.13
N GLN A 65 -11.17 -17.70 -25.50
CA GLN A 65 -10.86 -17.18 -26.85
C GLN A 65 -9.35 -17.15 -27.10
N THR A 66 -8.57 -16.71 -26.12
CA THR A 66 -7.10 -16.72 -26.20
C THR A 66 -6.56 -18.15 -26.33
N ALA A 67 -7.09 -19.10 -25.56
CA ALA A 67 -6.72 -20.50 -25.65
C ALA A 67 -7.09 -21.15 -27.01
N ALA A 68 -8.12 -20.63 -27.68
CA ALA A 68 -8.51 -21.02 -29.03
C ALA A 68 -7.70 -20.30 -30.13
N GLY A 69 -6.68 -19.50 -29.77
CA GLY A 69 -5.86 -18.77 -30.75
C GLY A 69 -6.51 -17.49 -31.28
N SER A 70 -7.64 -17.07 -30.70
CA SER A 70 -8.35 -15.85 -31.08
C SER A 70 -7.99 -14.73 -30.09
N THR A 71 -7.11 -13.82 -30.49
CA THR A 71 -6.74 -12.68 -29.67
C THR A 71 -7.73 -11.53 -29.81
N LEU A 72 -8.34 -11.09 -28.73
CA LEU A 72 -9.29 -9.96 -28.72
C LEU A 72 -8.60 -8.61 -28.90
N MET A 73 -7.31 -8.52 -28.57
CA MET A 73 -6.50 -7.33 -28.70
C MET A 73 -5.02 -7.69 -28.85
N THR A 74 -4.26 -6.79 -29.44
CA THR A 74 -2.80 -6.92 -29.49
C THR A 74 -2.19 -6.70 -28.10
N PRO A 75 -0.97 -7.19 -27.82
CA PRO A 75 -0.26 -6.90 -26.56
C PRO A 75 -0.14 -5.40 -26.28
N GLN A 76 0.06 -4.59 -27.32
CA GLN A 76 0.15 -3.13 -27.19
C GLN A 76 -1.19 -2.52 -26.77
N GLN A 77 -2.30 -2.92 -27.41
CA GLN A 77 -3.64 -2.48 -27.01
C GLN A 77 -3.98 -2.90 -25.58
N ALA A 78 -3.61 -4.11 -25.18
CA ALA A 78 -3.80 -4.59 -23.82
C ALA A 78 -3.03 -3.72 -22.80
N GLN A 79 -1.79 -3.36 -23.11
CA GLN A 79 -0.97 -2.49 -22.27
C GLN A 79 -1.56 -1.07 -22.15
N GLU A 80 -2.04 -0.49 -23.25
CA GLU A 80 -2.69 0.82 -23.27
C GLU A 80 -3.97 0.84 -22.41
N VAL A 81 -4.84 -0.16 -22.59
CA VAL A 81 -6.08 -0.31 -21.82
C VAL A 81 -5.76 -0.50 -20.33
N LEU A 82 -4.80 -1.36 -20.00
CA LEU A 82 -4.38 -1.58 -18.62
C LEU A 82 -3.88 -0.28 -17.98
N THR A 83 -2.95 0.40 -18.64
CA THR A 83 -2.37 1.66 -18.13
C THR A 83 -3.45 2.72 -17.93
N SER A 84 -4.31 2.94 -18.93
CA SER A 84 -5.39 3.93 -18.83
C SER A 84 -6.41 3.59 -17.74
N THR A 85 -6.72 2.29 -17.57
CA THR A 85 -7.65 1.84 -16.53
C THR A 85 -7.06 2.04 -15.14
N LEU A 86 -5.78 1.67 -14.93
CA LEU A 86 -5.10 1.90 -13.66
C LEU A 86 -5.04 3.38 -13.31
N GLN A 87 -4.73 4.25 -14.28
CA GLN A 87 -4.73 5.70 -14.06
C GLN A 87 -6.11 6.23 -13.66
N LYS A 88 -7.18 5.77 -14.32
CA LYS A 88 -8.56 6.15 -13.95
C LYS A 88 -8.92 5.70 -12.53
N LEU A 89 -8.58 4.44 -12.17
CA LEU A 89 -8.84 3.92 -10.83
C LEU A 89 -8.08 4.69 -9.76
N GLN A 90 -6.80 5.01 -10.02
CA GLN A 90 -6.00 5.83 -9.11
C GLN A 90 -6.58 7.24 -8.94
N ALA A 91 -6.98 7.88 -10.05
CA ALA A 91 -7.59 9.21 -10.00
C ALA A 91 -8.91 9.21 -9.21
N GLN A 92 -9.78 8.21 -9.45
CA GLN A 92 -11.03 8.06 -8.70
C GLN A 92 -10.79 7.78 -7.21
N GLN A 93 -9.80 6.97 -6.88
CA GLN A 93 -9.43 6.72 -5.49
C GLN A 93 -8.88 7.98 -4.83
N GLY A 94 -8.01 8.74 -5.53
CA GLY A 94 -7.48 10.01 -5.02
C GLY A 94 -8.58 11.03 -4.77
N GLN A 95 -9.52 11.17 -5.70
CA GLN A 95 -10.66 12.08 -5.51
C GLN A 95 -11.48 11.70 -4.28
N ARG A 96 -11.83 10.43 -4.10
CA ARG A 96 -12.56 9.96 -2.90
C ARG A 96 -11.79 10.23 -1.62
N ASN A 97 -10.49 9.89 -1.57
CA ASN A 97 -9.65 10.12 -0.40
C ASN A 97 -9.56 11.61 -0.07
N ARG A 98 -9.47 12.48 -1.08
CA ARG A 98 -9.43 13.94 -0.91
C ARG A 98 -10.74 14.47 -0.36
N GLU A 99 -11.88 14.02 -0.89
CA GLU A 99 -13.21 14.41 -0.40
C GLU A 99 -13.45 13.97 1.04
N GLU A 100 -13.15 12.71 1.37
CA GLU A 100 -13.21 12.17 2.73
C GLU A 100 -12.26 12.91 3.68
N GLY A 101 -11.03 13.16 3.25
CA GLY A 101 -10.03 13.88 4.01
C GLY A 101 -10.47 15.31 4.33
N ASN A 102 -10.96 16.04 3.33
CA ASN A 102 -11.44 17.41 3.49
C ASN A 102 -12.65 17.48 4.42
N ALA A 103 -13.61 16.56 4.26
CA ALA A 103 -14.79 16.49 5.12
C ALA A 103 -14.38 16.17 6.57
N PHE A 104 -13.47 15.22 6.76
CA PHE A 104 -12.93 14.90 8.07
C PHE A 104 -12.24 16.11 8.71
N LEU A 105 -11.28 16.75 8.04
CA LEU A 105 -10.55 17.90 8.55
C LEU A 105 -11.47 19.10 8.85
N ALA A 106 -12.49 19.31 8.03
CA ALA A 106 -13.49 20.36 8.27
C ALA A 106 -14.28 20.15 9.56
N SER A 107 -14.63 18.91 9.88
CA SER A 107 -15.29 18.56 11.15
C SER A 107 -14.32 18.51 12.33
N ASN A 108 -13.12 17.99 12.13
CA ASN A 108 -12.13 17.78 13.18
C ASN A 108 -11.63 19.09 13.80
N LYS A 109 -11.52 20.18 13.02
CA LYS A 109 -11.12 21.50 13.56
C LYS A 109 -12.09 22.06 14.58
N ALA A 110 -13.34 21.58 14.62
CA ALA A 110 -14.33 21.99 15.64
C ALA A 110 -14.22 21.16 16.93
N VAL A 111 -13.41 20.11 16.93
CA VAL A 111 -13.19 19.26 18.12
C VAL A 111 -12.36 20.02 19.16
N LYS A 112 -12.82 20.01 20.40
CA LYS A 112 -12.13 20.68 21.51
C LYS A 112 -10.69 20.19 21.64
N GLY A 113 -9.74 21.13 21.63
CA GLY A 113 -8.31 20.84 21.75
C GLY A 113 -7.57 20.63 20.42
N VAL A 114 -8.28 20.59 19.30
CA VAL A 114 -7.68 20.59 17.97
C VAL A 114 -7.28 22.02 17.60
N ILE A 115 -6.06 22.17 17.12
CA ILE A 115 -5.49 23.42 16.63
C ILE A 115 -5.15 23.21 15.14
N SER A 116 -5.55 24.18 14.31
CA SER A 116 -5.24 24.18 12.87
C SER A 116 -4.19 25.25 12.56
N THR A 117 -3.20 24.91 11.77
CA THR A 117 -2.22 25.87 11.26
C THR A 117 -2.67 26.47 9.94
N PRO A 118 -2.02 27.55 9.46
CA PRO A 118 -2.34 28.15 8.16
C PRO A 118 -2.12 27.21 6.97
N SER A 119 -1.24 26.24 7.08
CA SER A 119 -0.98 25.21 6.04
C SER A 119 -2.10 24.17 5.92
N GLY A 120 -3.02 24.11 6.91
CA GLY A 120 -4.07 23.12 7.01
C GLY A 120 -3.69 21.90 7.86
N LEU A 121 -2.46 21.82 8.38
CA LEU A 121 -2.10 20.84 9.38
C LEU A 121 -2.98 21.01 10.61
N GLN A 122 -3.50 19.91 11.15
CA GLN A 122 -4.21 19.92 12.43
C GLN A 122 -3.44 19.11 13.46
N TYR A 123 -3.47 19.55 14.71
CA TYR A 123 -2.83 18.81 15.79
C TYR A 123 -3.58 18.96 17.12
N MET A 124 -3.36 18.01 18.00
CA MET A 124 -3.83 18.03 19.39
C MET A 124 -2.70 17.63 20.32
N VAL A 125 -2.55 18.33 21.43
CA VAL A 125 -1.60 17.98 22.48
C VAL A 125 -2.20 16.86 23.35
N LEU A 126 -1.64 15.64 23.21
CA LEU A 126 -2.04 14.51 24.05
C LEU A 126 -1.31 14.50 25.39
N ARG A 127 -0.05 14.95 25.40
CA ARG A 127 0.79 15.14 26.58
C ARG A 127 1.71 16.33 26.34
N ALA A 128 1.71 17.27 27.26
CA ALA A 128 2.63 18.41 27.23
C ALA A 128 4.08 17.95 27.51
N GLY A 129 5.04 18.63 26.91
CA GLY A 129 6.46 18.53 27.20
C GLY A 129 6.99 19.88 27.66
N ASN A 130 8.19 19.91 28.22
CA ASN A 130 8.85 21.12 28.75
C ASN A 130 10.26 21.33 28.20
N GLY A 131 10.74 20.46 27.30
CA GLY A 131 12.07 20.59 26.70
C GLY A 131 12.11 21.56 25.54
N ALA A 132 13.29 21.66 24.90
CA ALA A 132 13.51 22.47 23.71
C ALA A 132 12.64 21.98 22.52
N ARG A 133 12.29 22.92 21.64
CA ARG A 133 11.65 22.60 20.36
C ARG A 133 12.71 22.41 19.27
N PRO A 134 12.55 21.40 18.39
CA PRO A 134 13.44 21.24 17.25
C PRO A 134 13.19 22.33 16.20
N THR A 135 14.21 22.59 15.42
CA THR A 135 14.11 23.39 14.19
C THR A 135 13.80 22.49 12.99
N PRO A 136 13.34 23.04 11.84
CA PRO A 136 13.10 22.23 10.64
C PRO A 136 14.31 21.44 10.12
N SER A 137 15.53 21.80 10.53
CA SER A 137 16.77 21.10 10.16
C SER A 137 17.28 20.14 11.24
N SER A 138 16.62 20.08 12.38
CA SER A 138 17.03 19.20 13.49
C SER A 138 16.86 17.73 13.16
N ARG A 139 17.72 16.88 13.73
CA ARG A 139 17.50 15.44 13.83
C ARG A 139 16.79 15.14 15.14
N VAL A 140 15.74 14.34 15.08
CA VAL A 140 14.89 14.04 16.23
C VAL A 140 14.79 12.53 16.47
N ARG A 141 14.62 12.15 17.74
CA ARG A 141 14.26 10.79 18.16
C ARG A 141 12.81 10.79 18.59
N VAL A 142 12.00 9.91 18.00
CA VAL A 142 10.56 9.86 18.22
C VAL A 142 10.05 8.43 18.37
N ASN A 143 8.97 8.26 19.14
CA ASN A 143 8.05 7.15 18.94
C ASN A 143 6.82 7.65 18.18
N TYR A 144 6.31 6.83 17.28
CA TYR A 144 5.14 7.21 16.49
C TYR A 144 4.32 6.01 16.01
N GLU A 145 3.08 6.30 15.68
CA GLU A 145 2.18 5.40 14.96
C GLU A 145 1.43 6.20 13.90
N GLY A 146 1.54 5.75 12.64
CA GLY A 146 0.88 6.35 11.49
C GLY A 146 -0.29 5.50 11.02
N LYS A 147 -1.45 6.13 10.81
CA LYS A 147 -2.72 5.50 10.40
C LYS A 147 -3.36 6.25 9.24
N LEU A 148 -4.09 5.52 8.42
CA LEU A 148 -5.09 6.09 7.53
C LEU A 148 -6.33 6.52 8.32
N LEU A 149 -7.23 7.32 7.73
CA LEU A 149 -8.48 7.75 8.38
C LEU A 149 -9.39 6.58 8.79
N ASN A 150 -9.33 5.45 8.06
CA ASN A 150 -10.05 4.22 8.41
C ASN A 150 -9.44 3.43 9.57
N GLY A 151 -8.39 3.96 10.22
CA GLY A 151 -7.71 3.36 11.36
C GLY A 151 -6.64 2.32 11.00
N LYS A 152 -6.44 1.99 9.73
CA LYS A 152 -5.40 1.04 9.30
C LYS A 152 -4.02 1.62 9.55
N VAL A 153 -3.24 0.95 10.40
CA VAL A 153 -1.84 1.31 10.69
C VAL A 153 -0.97 0.97 9.50
N PHE A 154 -0.22 1.95 9.00
CA PHE A 154 0.72 1.74 7.89
C PHE A 154 2.18 1.76 8.34
N ASP A 155 2.47 2.40 9.48
CA ASP A 155 3.82 2.40 10.06
C ASP A 155 3.76 2.67 11.57
N SER A 156 4.66 2.04 12.36
CA SER A 156 4.72 2.21 13.81
C SER A 156 6.11 1.86 14.34
N SER A 157 6.74 2.79 15.05
CA SER A 157 7.96 2.53 15.80
C SER A 157 7.71 1.59 16.97
N TYR A 158 6.52 1.66 17.57
CA TYR A 158 6.14 0.76 18.66
C TYR A 158 6.08 -0.70 18.21
N ALA A 159 5.61 -0.95 16.99
CA ALA A 159 5.57 -2.30 16.42
C ALA A 159 6.97 -2.85 16.14
N ARG A 160 7.96 -1.98 15.89
CA ARG A 160 9.37 -2.36 15.73
C ARG A 160 10.11 -2.53 17.07
N GLY A 161 9.54 -2.07 18.17
CA GLY A 161 10.12 -2.16 19.53
C GLY A 161 11.20 -1.13 19.83
N GLU A 162 11.45 -0.17 18.93
CA GLU A 162 12.48 0.84 19.10
C GLU A 162 12.06 2.21 18.56
N PRO A 163 12.51 3.32 19.17
CA PRO A 163 12.32 4.67 18.65
C PRO A 163 13.04 4.83 17.30
N ALA A 164 12.49 5.69 16.46
CA ALA A 164 13.09 6.05 15.19
C ALA A 164 13.77 7.41 15.24
N GLU A 165 14.79 7.61 14.41
CA GLU A 165 15.48 8.87 14.25
C GLU A 165 15.32 9.41 12.83
N PHE A 166 14.91 10.68 12.71
CA PHE A 166 14.71 11.35 11.43
C PHE A 166 15.31 12.75 11.42
N GLY A 167 15.87 13.15 10.29
CA GLY A 167 16.08 14.56 9.98
C GLY A 167 14.75 15.18 9.56
N LEU A 168 14.31 16.26 10.21
CA LEU A 168 13.04 16.92 9.89
C LEU A 168 13.00 17.54 8.49
N ASN A 169 14.13 17.71 7.84
CA ASN A 169 14.27 18.11 6.43
C ASN A 169 14.17 16.94 5.44
N GLN A 170 13.99 15.71 5.92
CA GLN A 170 13.95 14.48 5.10
C GLN A 170 12.62 13.71 5.24
N VAL A 171 11.66 14.30 5.93
CA VAL A 171 10.33 13.73 6.14
C VAL A 171 9.27 14.53 5.38
N ILE A 172 8.02 14.07 5.41
CA ILE A 172 6.89 14.80 4.80
C ILE A 172 6.72 16.20 5.42
N PRO A 173 6.28 17.21 4.64
CA PRO A 173 6.16 18.59 5.11
C PRO A 173 5.35 18.74 6.41
N GLY A 174 4.26 17.97 6.56
CA GLY A 174 3.46 17.97 7.77
C GLY A 174 4.22 17.52 9.02
N TRP A 175 5.21 16.64 8.90
CA TRP A 175 6.10 16.27 10.00
C TRP A 175 7.13 17.38 10.29
N THR A 176 7.74 17.95 9.26
CA THR A 176 8.69 19.07 9.42
C THR A 176 8.03 20.20 10.19
N GLU A 177 6.82 20.59 9.80
CA GLU A 177 6.05 21.63 10.47
C GLU A 177 5.61 21.17 11.86
N GLY A 178 4.90 20.06 11.97
CA GLY A 178 4.23 19.61 13.18
C GLY A 178 5.21 19.29 14.32
N VAL A 179 6.27 18.56 14.03
CA VAL A 179 7.26 18.17 15.06
C VAL A 179 8.07 19.38 15.54
N SER A 180 8.27 20.39 14.67
CA SER A 180 8.91 21.65 15.09
C SER A 180 8.07 22.45 16.12
N LEU A 181 6.76 22.19 16.19
CA LEU A 181 5.89 22.78 17.21
C LEU A 181 5.98 22.06 18.57
N MET A 182 6.54 20.85 18.63
CA MET A 182 6.55 19.99 19.80
C MET A 182 7.69 20.33 20.74
N PRO A 183 7.43 20.63 22.02
CA PRO A 183 8.48 20.58 23.03
C PRO A 183 8.95 19.13 23.25
N THR A 184 10.25 18.91 23.45
CA THR A 184 10.75 17.59 23.84
C THR A 184 10.06 17.06 25.09
N GLY A 185 9.74 15.76 25.09
CA GLY A 185 8.96 15.07 26.10
C GLY A 185 7.45 15.13 25.88
N SER A 186 6.98 15.81 24.82
CA SER A 186 5.55 15.87 24.50
C SER A 186 5.08 14.71 23.63
N LYS A 187 3.76 14.50 23.58
CA LYS A 187 3.07 13.62 22.65
C LYS A 187 1.92 14.38 21.99
N TYR A 188 1.92 14.40 20.65
CA TYR A 188 0.92 15.08 19.86
C TYR A 188 0.26 14.10 18.91
N ARG A 189 -1.00 14.37 18.57
CA ARG A 189 -1.67 13.79 17.43
C ARG A 189 -1.72 14.80 16.30
N PHE A 190 -1.33 14.38 15.13
CA PHE A 190 -1.39 15.15 13.90
C PHE A 190 -2.41 14.56 12.95
N TRP A 191 -3.17 15.39 12.25
CA TRP A 191 -3.96 15.06 11.07
C TRP A 191 -3.38 15.88 9.92
N ILE A 192 -2.77 15.18 9.00
CA ILE A 192 -1.94 15.76 7.94
C ILE A 192 -2.70 15.64 6.63
N PRO A 193 -3.15 16.76 6.02
CA PRO A 193 -3.75 16.73 4.69
C PRO A 193 -2.76 16.18 3.66
N SER A 194 -3.26 15.59 2.60
CA SER A 194 -2.45 14.90 1.59
C SER A 194 -1.35 15.80 0.98
N ASP A 195 -1.63 17.10 0.81
CA ASP A 195 -0.68 18.07 0.25
C ASP A 195 0.55 18.30 1.15
N LEU A 196 0.44 17.99 2.44
CA LEU A 196 1.55 17.99 3.41
C LEU A 196 2.09 16.58 3.68
N ALA A 197 1.64 15.57 2.94
CA ALA A 197 2.02 14.16 3.06
C ALA A 197 2.57 13.62 1.72
N TYR A 198 1.92 12.62 1.14
CA TYR A 198 2.39 11.95 -0.09
C TYR A 198 1.64 12.40 -1.35
N GLY A 199 0.68 13.32 -1.24
CA GLY A 199 -0.06 13.91 -2.36
C GLY A 199 -0.76 12.88 -3.26
N PRO A 200 -0.91 13.23 -4.56
CA PRO A 200 -1.62 12.38 -5.52
C PRO A 200 -0.88 11.08 -5.89
N ALA A 201 0.40 10.97 -5.58
CA ALA A 201 1.17 9.75 -5.83
C ALA A 201 0.91 8.66 -4.76
N GLY A 202 0.56 9.06 -3.53
CA GLY A 202 0.54 8.15 -2.39
C GLY A 202 1.94 7.57 -2.07
N SER A 203 2.00 6.44 -1.38
CA SER A 203 3.25 5.74 -1.09
C SER A 203 3.07 4.23 -1.08
N GLN A 204 4.00 3.51 -1.70
CA GLN A 204 4.07 2.05 -1.73
C GLN A 204 5.24 1.50 -0.88
N ASN A 205 5.97 2.37 -0.18
CA ASN A 205 7.23 2.03 0.50
C ASN A 205 7.05 1.44 1.91
N GLY A 206 5.86 0.98 2.28
CA GLY A 206 5.58 0.43 3.60
C GLY A 206 4.83 -0.91 3.55
N PRO A 207 4.61 -1.55 4.70
CA PRO A 207 3.85 -2.79 4.80
C PRO A 207 2.38 -2.62 4.39
N VAL A 208 1.90 -1.39 4.42
CA VAL A 208 0.56 -0.99 3.96
C VAL A 208 0.71 0.19 3.02
N ALA A 209 0.19 0.04 1.81
CA ALA A 209 0.18 1.11 0.82
C ALA A 209 -0.68 2.30 1.30
N ILE A 210 -0.16 3.50 1.09
CA ILE A 210 -0.89 4.76 1.26
C ILE A 210 -1.41 5.15 -0.12
N GLY A 211 -2.73 5.17 -0.27
CA GLY A 211 -3.38 5.53 -1.52
C GLY A 211 -3.15 7.00 -1.90
N PRO A 212 -3.45 7.37 -3.16
CA PRO A 212 -3.37 8.75 -3.62
C PRO A 212 -4.26 9.66 -2.77
N ASP A 213 -3.81 10.89 -2.55
CA ASP A 213 -4.53 11.95 -1.83
C ASP A 213 -5.05 11.58 -0.42
N SER A 214 -4.38 10.63 0.25
CA SER A 214 -4.78 10.20 1.59
C SER A 214 -4.40 11.21 2.66
N THR A 215 -5.37 11.59 3.51
CA THR A 215 -5.12 12.28 4.78
C THR A 215 -4.57 11.27 5.79
N LEU A 216 -3.53 11.65 6.52
CA LEU A 216 -2.85 10.78 7.46
C LEU A 216 -3.07 11.22 8.90
N VAL A 217 -3.08 10.24 9.81
CA VAL A 217 -3.13 10.47 11.25
C VAL A 217 -1.86 9.93 11.88
N PHE A 218 -1.16 10.75 12.66
CA PHE A 218 0.02 10.32 13.40
C PHE A 218 -0.10 10.66 14.87
N ASP A 219 0.17 9.68 15.73
CA ASP A 219 0.50 9.92 17.13
C ASP A 219 2.03 9.92 17.23
N VAL A 220 2.61 11.06 17.64
CA VAL A 220 4.06 11.26 17.72
C VAL A 220 4.45 11.65 19.12
N GLU A 221 5.43 10.96 19.70
CA GLU A 221 6.08 11.28 20.95
C GLU A 221 7.51 11.74 20.67
N LEU A 222 7.81 13.02 20.95
CA LEU A 222 9.14 13.57 20.76
C LEU A 222 10.01 13.27 22.00
N MET A 223 10.94 12.34 21.86
CA MET A 223 11.81 11.91 22.95
C MET A 223 13.02 12.83 23.13
N GLY A 224 13.57 13.34 22.01
CA GLY A 224 14.75 14.20 22.07
C GLY A 224 15.14 14.76 20.72
N ILE A 225 16.01 15.77 20.76
CA ILE A 225 16.74 16.31 19.62
C ILE A 225 18.12 15.65 19.65
N VAL A 226 18.50 15.04 18.55
CA VAL A 226 19.78 14.34 18.39
C VAL A 226 20.77 15.34 17.77
N GLN A 227 21.96 15.40 18.30
CA GLN A 227 23.05 16.22 17.79
C GLN A 227 23.75 15.55 16.62
#